data_c338ae1ece8c595aa77dd502cddfd4ab
#
_entry.id   c338ae1ece8c595aa77dd502cddfd4ab
#
_cell.length_a   1.000
_cell.length_b   1.000
_cell.length_c   1.000
_cell.angle_alpha   90.00
_cell.angle_beta   90.00
_cell.angle_gamma   90.00
#
_symmetry.space_group_name_H-M   'P 1'
#
loop_
_entity.id
_entity.type
_entity.pdbx_description
1 polymer ?
#
loop_
_entity_poly.entity_id
_entity_poly.type
_entity_poly.pdbx_seq_one_letter_code
_entity_poly.pdbx_strand_id
1 'polypeptide(L)'
;RAMRCEAQDARPLPDKETALADFTAMSDKGYPAFAGVLGGHKPVIKVRSMTSRWGVCFMAKRQITFALQLYHMPPAAQIYVVVHEYCHFLQPNHSPAFWAEVAKLLPDWKERRALLK
;
A
#
# COMPACT_ATOMS: atom_id res chain seq x y z
N ARG A 1 -6.10 -12.36 2.35
CA ARG A 1 -7.41 -11.93 1.86
C ARG A 1 -7.44 -10.42 1.70
N ALA A 2 -7.91 -9.95 0.56
CA ALA A 2 -8.06 -8.54 0.33
C ALA A 2 -9.11 -7.96 1.28
N MET A 3 -8.82 -6.80 1.85
CA MET A 3 -9.77 -6.11 2.69
C MET A 3 -10.74 -5.32 1.83
N ARG A 4 -11.99 -5.33 2.23
CA ARG A 4 -13.02 -4.61 1.51
C ARG A 4 -12.86 -3.12 1.70
N CYS A 5 -12.86 -2.38 0.60
CA CYS A 5 -12.79 -0.93 0.63
C CYS A 5 -14.21 -0.37 0.60
N GLU A 6 -14.73 -0.02 1.76
CA GLU A 6 -16.07 0.54 1.87
C GLU A 6 -16.00 2.04 2.09
N ALA A 7 -16.81 2.77 1.31
CA ALA A 7 -16.88 4.23 1.44
C ALA A 7 -17.77 4.56 2.63
N GLN A 8 -17.18 4.67 3.81
CA GLN A 8 -17.89 5.03 5.02
C GLN A 8 -17.81 6.52 5.31
N ASP A 9 -16.95 7.21 4.58
CA ASP A 9 -16.71 8.63 4.74
C ASP A 9 -17.49 9.39 3.68
N ALA A 10 -18.32 10.33 4.11
CA ALA A 10 -19.12 11.15 3.21
C ALA A 10 -18.32 12.26 2.52
N ARG A 11 -17.06 12.47 2.93
CA ARG A 11 -16.23 13.49 2.31
C ARG A 11 -15.95 13.15 0.86
N PRO A 12 -15.89 14.16 -0.03
CA PRO A 12 -15.51 13.91 -1.43
C PRO A 12 -14.11 13.32 -1.51
N LEU A 13 -13.92 12.39 -2.43
CA LEU A 13 -12.58 11.89 -2.71
C LEU A 13 -11.75 12.96 -3.40
N PRO A 14 -10.44 13.01 -3.18
CA PRO A 14 -9.57 13.93 -3.90
C PRO A 14 -9.50 13.53 -5.37
N ASP A 15 -8.99 14.42 -6.23
CA ASP A 15 -8.71 14.01 -7.59
C ASP A 15 -7.53 13.01 -7.60
N LYS A 16 -7.41 12.27 -8.71
CA LYS A 16 -6.39 11.24 -8.82
C LYS A 16 -4.98 11.82 -8.78
N GLU A 17 -4.78 13.01 -9.30
CA GLU A 17 -3.45 13.64 -9.31
C GLU A 17 -2.97 13.94 -7.91
N THR A 18 -3.84 14.49 -7.06
CA THR A 18 -3.52 14.78 -5.66
C THR A 18 -3.20 13.51 -4.89
N ALA A 19 -4.07 12.50 -5.03
CA ALA A 19 -3.86 11.22 -4.35
C ALA A 19 -2.57 10.54 -4.84
N LEU A 20 -2.32 10.59 -6.14
CA LEU A 20 -1.11 9.99 -6.71
C LEU A 20 0.15 10.65 -6.17
N ALA A 21 0.16 11.98 -6.07
CA ALA A 21 1.32 12.70 -5.53
C ALA A 21 1.59 12.30 -4.09
N ASP A 22 0.54 12.21 -3.26
CA ASP A 22 0.70 11.88 -1.85
C ASP A 22 1.11 10.42 -1.64
N PHE A 23 0.51 9.49 -2.38
CA PHE A 23 0.91 8.08 -2.28
C PHE A 23 2.31 7.84 -2.84
N THR A 24 2.70 8.57 -3.89
CA THR A 24 4.06 8.49 -4.42
C THR A 24 5.06 8.97 -3.37
N ALA A 25 4.77 10.05 -2.67
CA ALA A 25 5.66 10.55 -1.61
C ALA A 25 5.81 9.52 -0.48
N MET A 26 4.71 8.86 -0.09
CA MET A 26 4.78 7.79 0.92
C MET A 26 5.60 6.61 0.42
N SER A 27 5.39 6.21 -0.85
CA SER A 27 6.15 5.12 -1.46
C SER A 27 7.63 5.44 -1.50
N ASP A 28 7.99 6.67 -1.83
CA ASP A 28 9.38 7.08 -1.89
C ASP A 28 10.06 6.99 -0.53
N LYS A 29 9.34 7.24 0.55
CA LYS A 29 9.87 7.09 1.90
C LYS A 29 10.12 5.62 2.25
N GLY A 30 9.30 4.71 1.75
CA GLY A 30 9.48 3.28 1.99
C GLY A 30 10.47 2.62 1.06
N TYR A 31 10.74 3.22 -0.09
CA TYR A 31 11.58 2.64 -1.13
C TYR A 31 12.97 2.19 -0.66
N PRO A 32 13.72 2.94 0.16
CA PRO A 32 15.08 2.53 0.52
C PRO A 32 15.16 1.13 1.14
N ALA A 33 14.13 0.70 1.85
CA ALA A 33 14.09 -0.62 2.45
C ALA A 33 14.00 -1.74 1.40
N PHE A 34 13.56 -1.43 0.18
CA PHE A 34 13.33 -2.39 -0.88
C PHE A 34 14.21 -2.15 -2.12
N ALA A 35 15.09 -1.16 -2.06
CA ALA A 35 15.91 -0.78 -3.22
C ALA A 35 16.72 -1.95 -3.78
N GLY A 36 17.23 -2.81 -2.90
CA GLY A 36 18.03 -3.96 -3.32
C GLY A 36 17.24 -4.95 -4.15
N VAL A 37 16.04 -5.32 -3.70
CA VAL A 37 15.22 -6.30 -4.40
C VAL A 37 14.64 -5.70 -5.70
N LEU A 38 14.49 -4.38 -5.76
CA LEU A 38 13.96 -3.68 -6.93
C LEU A 38 15.05 -3.28 -7.93
N GLY A 39 16.31 -3.62 -7.65
CA GLY A 39 17.41 -3.33 -8.55
C GLY A 39 17.69 -1.85 -8.73
N GLY A 40 17.36 -1.04 -7.73
CA GLY A 40 17.58 0.40 -7.77
C GLY A 40 16.54 1.20 -8.55
N HIS A 41 15.47 0.55 -9.00
CA HIS A 41 14.38 1.20 -9.74
C HIS A 41 13.10 1.24 -8.93
N LYS A 42 12.55 2.44 -8.73
CA LYS A 42 11.29 2.60 -8.02
C LYS A 42 10.13 1.97 -8.82
N PRO A 43 9.15 1.36 -8.16
CA PRO A 43 7.99 0.84 -8.84
C PRO A 43 7.13 1.99 -9.37
N VAL A 44 6.35 1.71 -10.40
CA VAL A 44 5.36 2.66 -10.90
C VAL A 44 4.20 2.70 -9.93
N ILE A 45 3.77 3.89 -9.54
CA ILE A 45 2.64 4.08 -8.63
C ILE A 45 1.45 4.58 -9.42
N LYS A 46 0.30 3.94 -9.22
CA LYS A 46 -0.96 4.34 -9.82
C LYS A 46 -2.05 4.40 -8.77
N VAL A 47 -3.10 5.14 -9.08
CA VAL A 47 -4.28 5.30 -8.21
C VAL A 47 -5.52 5.07 -9.05
N ARG A 48 -6.48 4.33 -8.51
CA ARG A 48 -7.78 4.15 -9.14
C ARG A 48 -8.85 3.89 -8.09
N SER A 49 -10.10 4.19 -8.43
CA SER A 49 -11.21 3.87 -7.54
C SER A 49 -11.39 2.35 -7.49
N MET A 50 -11.36 1.79 -6.29
CA MET A 50 -11.54 0.34 -6.06
C MET A 50 -12.40 0.13 -4.83
N THR A 51 -13.28 -0.87 -4.88
CA THR A 51 -14.18 -1.17 -3.77
C THR A 51 -13.88 -2.48 -3.05
N SER A 52 -13.00 -3.31 -3.62
CA SER A 52 -12.69 -4.63 -3.06
C SER A 52 -11.30 -4.74 -2.48
N ARG A 53 -10.42 -3.76 -2.72
CA ARG A 53 -9.04 -3.78 -2.26
C ARG A 53 -8.57 -2.39 -1.92
N TRP A 54 -7.61 -2.31 -0.98
CA TRP A 54 -6.94 -1.05 -0.68
C TRP A 54 -5.71 -0.82 -1.55
N GLY A 55 -5.13 -1.89 -2.10
CA GLY A 55 -3.99 -1.82 -2.99
C GLY A 55 -3.76 -3.14 -3.71
N VAL A 56 -2.99 -3.08 -4.80
CA VAL A 56 -2.61 -4.25 -5.59
C VAL A 56 -1.16 -4.08 -6.04
N CYS A 57 -0.36 -5.14 -5.88
CA CYS A 57 1.00 -5.17 -6.39
C CYS A 57 1.04 -6.05 -7.64
N PHE A 58 1.42 -5.47 -8.77
CA PHE A 58 1.63 -6.20 -10.01
C PHE A 58 3.13 -6.45 -10.14
N MET A 59 3.60 -7.58 -9.62
CA MET A 59 5.03 -7.87 -9.50
C MET A 59 5.76 -7.84 -10.84
N ALA A 60 5.20 -8.47 -11.87
CA ALA A 60 5.85 -8.55 -13.17
C ALA A 60 6.02 -7.18 -13.83
N LYS A 61 5.09 -6.28 -13.59
CA LYS A 61 5.13 -4.92 -14.13
C LYS A 61 5.89 -3.95 -13.23
N ARG A 62 6.25 -4.37 -12.03
CA ARG A 62 6.82 -3.51 -10.99
C ARG A 62 5.94 -2.28 -10.78
N GLN A 63 4.66 -2.53 -10.56
CA GLN A 63 3.65 -1.50 -10.42
C GLN A 63 2.80 -1.76 -9.18
N ILE A 64 2.50 -0.69 -8.45
CA ILE A 64 1.58 -0.74 -7.32
C ILE A 64 0.42 0.21 -7.60
N THR A 65 -0.80 -0.29 -7.46
CA THR A 65 -2.00 0.54 -7.61
C THR A 65 -2.68 0.66 -6.25
N PHE A 66 -2.92 1.89 -5.81
CA PHE A 66 -3.61 2.16 -4.55
C PHE A 66 -5.05 2.57 -4.83
N ALA A 67 -5.94 2.18 -3.92
CA ALA A 67 -7.33 2.62 -4.00
C ALA A 67 -7.43 4.11 -3.66
N LEU A 68 -8.17 4.87 -4.48
CA LEU A 68 -8.41 6.29 -4.20
C LEU A 68 -9.06 6.47 -2.82
N GLN A 69 -9.94 5.55 -2.43
CA GLN A 69 -10.62 5.55 -1.14
C GLN A 69 -9.65 5.44 0.05
N LEU A 70 -8.46 4.92 -0.16
CA LEU A 70 -7.45 4.85 0.89
C LEU A 70 -7.02 6.24 1.39
N TYR A 71 -7.20 7.25 0.57
CA TYR A 71 -6.81 8.61 0.89
C TYR A 71 -7.52 9.14 2.16
N HIS A 72 -8.74 8.66 2.44
CA HIS A 72 -9.49 9.09 3.63
C HIS A 72 -9.19 8.28 4.87
N MET A 73 -8.35 7.26 4.76
CA MET A 73 -7.98 6.46 5.92
C MET A 73 -6.87 7.14 6.72
N PRO A 74 -6.73 6.81 8.02
CA PRO A 74 -5.64 7.39 8.81
C PRO A 74 -4.27 7.16 8.19
N PRO A 75 -3.32 8.09 8.37
CA PRO A 75 -1.96 7.92 7.80
C PRO A 75 -1.29 6.61 8.22
N ALA A 76 -1.52 6.14 9.44
CA ALA A 76 -0.96 4.87 9.89
C ALA A 76 -1.43 3.70 9.02
N ALA A 77 -2.72 3.71 8.62
CA ALA A 77 -3.28 2.69 7.74
C ALA A 77 -2.74 2.83 6.31
N GLN A 78 -2.57 4.05 5.82
CA GLN A 78 -2.01 4.30 4.50
C GLN A 78 -0.59 3.75 4.41
N ILE A 79 0.24 4.03 5.40
CA ILE A 79 1.62 3.53 5.45
C ILE A 79 1.63 2.00 5.48
N TYR A 80 0.72 1.39 6.23
CA TYR A 80 0.61 -0.06 6.27
C TYR A 80 0.35 -0.63 4.87
N VAL A 81 -0.57 -0.04 4.11
CA VAL A 81 -0.87 -0.54 2.76
C VAL A 81 0.34 -0.38 1.84
N VAL A 82 1.05 0.73 1.92
CA VAL A 82 2.28 0.94 1.14
C VAL A 82 3.29 -0.16 1.44
N VAL A 83 3.56 -0.42 2.71
CA VAL A 83 4.53 -1.46 3.11
C VAL A 83 4.05 -2.84 2.70
N HIS A 84 2.77 -3.12 2.86
CA HIS A 84 2.16 -4.40 2.48
C HIS A 84 2.40 -4.69 1.00
N GLU A 85 2.13 -3.72 0.12
CA GLU A 85 2.32 -3.93 -1.31
C GLU A 85 3.79 -4.03 -1.69
N TYR A 86 4.66 -3.24 -1.05
CA TYR A 86 6.10 -3.37 -1.28
C TYR A 86 6.62 -4.75 -0.88
N CYS A 87 6.13 -5.32 0.20
CA CYS A 87 6.58 -6.64 0.67
C CYS A 87 6.25 -7.75 -0.32
N HIS A 88 5.27 -7.55 -1.21
CA HIS A 88 4.98 -8.52 -2.27
C HIS A 88 6.12 -8.67 -3.27
N PHE A 89 7.02 -7.69 -3.36
CA PHE A 89 8.22 -7.85 -4.19
C PHE A 89 9.22 -8.83 -3.56
N LEU A 90 9.11 -9.08 -2.26
CA LEU A 90 9.94 -10.06 -1.55
C LEU A 90 9.25 -11.42 -1.45
N GLN A 91 7.95 -11.41 -1.15
CA GLN A 91 7.17 -12.63 -0.91
C GLN A 91 5.81 -12.48 -1.59
N PRO A 92 5.55 -13.21 -2.68
CA PRO A 92 4.29 -13.05 -3.43
C PRO A 92 3.05 -13.50 -2.65
N ASN A 93 3.21 -14.44 -1.73
CA ASN A 93 2.09 -15.00 -0.95
C ASN A 93 2.09 -14.41 0.46
N HIS A 94 0.91 -14.39 1.09
CA HIS A 94 0.77 -13.96 2.47
C HIS A 94 1.21 -15.08 3.44
N SER A 95 2.42 -15.58 3.23
CA SER A 95 3.03 -16.63 4.06
C SER A 95 3.57 -16.02 5.37
N PRO A 96 3.98 -16.86 6.34
CA PRO A 96 4.67 -16.34 7.51
C PRO A 96 5.90 -15.50 7.18
N ALA A 97 6.61 -15.83 6.10
CA ALA A 97 7.76 -15.04 5.65
C ALA A 97 7.35 -13.64 5.21
N PHE A 98 6.18 -13.51 4.55
CA PHE A 98 5.65 -12.21 4.16
C PHE A 98 5.39 -11.35 5.40
N TRP A 99 4.68 -11.87 6.37
CA TRP A 99 4.33 -11.11 7.57
C TRP A 99 5.56 -10.79 8.42
N ALA A 100 6.59 -11.63 8.37
CA ALA A 100 7.86 -11.33 9.04
C ALA A 100 8.52 -10.09 8.40
N GLU A 101 8.45 -9.96 7.08
CA GLU A 101 8.98 -8.79 6.39
C GLU A 101 8.19 -7.52 6.74
N VAL A 102 6.87 -7.62 6.79
CA VAL A 102 6.02 -6.49 7.21
C VAL A 102 6.38 -6.07 8.63
N ALA A 103 6.53 -7.03 9.55
CA ALA A 103 6.82 -6.76 10.95
C ALA A 103 8.19 -6.10 11.17
N LYS A 104 9.15 -6.34 10.31
CA LYS A 104 10.46 -5.69 10.40
C LYS A 104 10.34 -4.16 10.26
N LEU A 105 9.46 -3.72 9.40
CA LEU A 105 9.26 -2.29 9.13
C LEU A 105 8.16 -1.70 10.00
N LEU A 106 7.13 -2.48 10.28
CA LEU A 106 5.96 -2.05 11.05
C LEU A 106 5.65 -3.11 12.11
N PRO A 107 6.30 -3.06 13.28
CA PRO A 107 6.00 -4.02 14.35
C PRO A 107 4.54 -3.97 14.79
N ASP A 108 3.87 -2.84 14.59
CA ASP A 108 2.47 -2.61 14.94
C ASP A 108 1.51 -2.82 13.76
N TRP A 109 1.90 -3.63 12.79
CA TRP A 109 1.12 -3.80 11.56
C TRP A 109 -0.31 -4.32 11.83
N LYS A 110 -0.50 -5.10 12.87
CA LYS A 110 -1.84 -5.63 13.17
C LYS A 110 -2.80 -4.52 13.59
N GLU A 111 -2.34 -3.58 14.39
CA GLU A 111 -3.14 -2.43 14.81
C GLU A 111 -3.45 -1.53 13.61
N ARG A 112 -2.48 -1.32 12.75
CA ARG A 112 -2.66 -0.52 11.54
C ARG A 112 -3.67 -1.17 10.60
N ARG A 113 -3.54 -2.48 10.40
CA ARG A 113 -4.48 -3.23 9.56
C ARG A 113 -5.91 -3.15 10.10
N ALA A 114 -6.07 -3.16 11.40
CA ALA A 114 -7.39 -3.07 12.03
C ALA A 114 -8.10 -1.75 11.71
N LEU A 115 -7.37 -0.69 11.42
CA LEU A 115 -7.96 0.59 11.05
C LEU A 115 -8.71 0.55 9.72
N LEU A 116 -8.45 -0.47 8.89
CA LEU A 116 -9.05 -0.62 7.57
C LEU A 116 -10.34 -1.43 7.55
N LYS A 117 -10.82 -1.84 8.68
CA LYS A 117 -12.06 -2.62 8.78
C LYS A 117 -13.29 -1.74 8.81
#